data_058f03ea3985128e0068870d6cda430d
#
_entry.id   058f03ea3985128e0068870d6cda430d
#
_cell.length_a   1.000
_cell.length_b   1.000
_cell.length_c   1.000
_cell.angle_alpha   90.00
_cell.angle_beta   90.00
_cell.angle_gamma   90.00
#
_symmetry.space_group_name_H-M   'P 1'
#
loop_
_entity.id
_entity.type
_entity.pdbx_description
1 polymer ?
#
loop_
_entity_poly.entity_id
_entity_poly.type
_entity_poly.pdbx_seq_one_letter_code
_entity_poly.pdbx_strand_id
1 'polypeptide(L)'
;MNYRHHCHAGNFADVMKHVLLLQILSRLNNKDKPYRYIDTHGGAGKYDLSTSEAQKSGEFLNGIHRLVKLDDSIKRQAPEGVQQYLKLVEAMREVDGQGAYPGSPWF
;
A
#
# COMPACT_ATOMS: atom_id res chain seq x y z
N MET A 1 -19.37 8.71 14.75
CA MET A 1 -18.94 8.57 13.35
C MET A 1 -18.07 7.35 13.17
N ASN A 2 -18.44 6.47 12.28
CA ASN A 2 -17.68 5.25 12.04
C ASN A 2 -16.59 5.51 10.99
N TYR A 3 -15.34 5.29 11.38
CA TYR A 3 -14.23 5.36 10.44
C TYR A 3 -14.27 4.14 9.51
N ARG A 4 -14.25 4.39 8.21
CA ARG A 4 -14.18 3.34 7.20
C ARG A 4 -12.96 3.55 6.33
N HIS A 5 -11.96 2.71 6.52
CA HIS A 5 -10.72 2.83 5.76
C HIS A 5 -10.93 2.58 4.25
N HIS A 6 -12.00 1.89 3.87
CA HIS A 6 -12.33 1.67 2.46
C HIS A 6 -12.42 2.97 1.65
N CYS A 7 -12.86 4.07 2.30
CA CYS A 7 -12.91 5.38 1.65
C CYS A 7 -11.53 6.02 1.49
N HIS A 8 -10.57 5.63 2.30
CA HIS A 8 -9.24 6.24 2.39
C HIS A 8 -8.12 5.35 1.87
N ALA A 9 -8.42 4.07 1.58
CA ALA A 9 -7.42 3.11 1.14
C ALA A 9 -6.69 3.61 -0.11
N GLY A 10 -5.38 3.54 -0.08
CA GLY A 10 -4.53 3.96 -1.19
C GLY A 10 -4.36 5.47 -1.32
N ASN A 11 -4.83 6.28 -0.35
CA ASN A 11 -4.57 7.72 -0.38
C ASN A 11 -3.08 7.99 -0.10
N PHE A 12 -2.64 9.24 -0.23
CA PHE A 12 -1.22 9.57 -0.10
C PHE A 12 -0.65 9.23 1.28
N ALA A 13 -1.45 9.40 2.34
CA ALA A 13 -1.02 9.06 3.70
C ALA A 13 -0.84 7.55 3.87
N ASP A 14 -1.74 6.78 3.28
CA ASP A 14 -1.67 5.31 3.28
C ASP A 14 -0.42 4.84 2.54
N VAL A 15 -0.12 5.44 1.38
CA VAL A 15 1.09 5.14 0.61
C VAL A 15 2.35 5.41 1.44
N MET A 16 2.45 6.58 2.06
CA MET A 16 3.59 6.92 2.91
C MET A 16 3.75 5.96 4.07
N LYS A 17 2.66 5.65 4.75
CA LYS A 17 2.67 4.71 5.86
C LYS A 17 3.17 3.34 5.45
N HIS A 18 2.69 2.83 4.33
CA HIS A 18 3.03 1.48 3.87
C HIS A 18 4.46 1.40 3.34
N VAL A 19 4.96 2.44 2.68
CA VAL A 19 6.37 2.49 2.26
C VAL A 19 7.28 2.42 3.49
N LEU A 20 6.99 3.19 4.53
CA LEU A 20 7.76 3.18 5.77
C LEU A 20 7.66 1.83 6.48
N LEU A 21 6.46 1.27 6.58
CA LEU A 21 6.24 -0.04 7.19
C LEU A 21 7.08 -1.11 6.51
N LEU A 22 7.06 -1.14 5.19
CA LEU A 22 7.82 -2.13 4.42
C LEU A 22 9.32 -2.00 4.66
N GLN A 23 9.83 -0.76 4.75
CA GLN A 23 11.25 -0.51 5.05
C GLN A 23 11.63 -1.02 6.43
N ILE A 24 10.79 -0.77 7.43
CA ILE A 24 11.03 -1.22 8.80
C ILE A 24 11.05 -2.75 8.86
N LEU A 25 10.05 -3.38 8.25
CA LEU A 25 9.97 -4.85 8.23
C LEU A 25 11.17 -5.48 7.51
N SER A 26 11.60 -4.89 6.39
CA SER A 26 12.77 -5.37 5.66
C SER A 26 14.04 -5.32 6.51
N ARG A 27 14.22 -4.24 7.26
CA ARG A 27 15.38 -4.11 8.16
C ARG A 27 15.34 -5.13 9.29
N LEU A 28 14.17 -5.33 9.89
CA LEU A 28 14.02 -6.31 10.97
C LEU A 28 14.26 -7.74 10.47
N ASN A 29 13.80 -8.05 9.26
CA ASN A 29 14.00 -9.37 8.67
C ASN A 29 15.47 -9.65 8.33
N ASN A 30 16.30 -8.62 8.18
CA ASN A 30 17.74 -8.78 7.92
C ASN A 30 18.55 -9.02 9.18
N LYS A 31 17.93 -8.98 10.36
CA LYS A 31 18.61 -9.26 11.63
C LYS A 31 18.29 -10.68 12.08
N ASP A 32 19.25 -11.31 12.77
CA ASP A 32 19.09 -12.66 13.29
C ASP A 32 18.16 -12.77 14.50
N LYS A 33 17.77 -11.62 15.08
CA LYS A 33 16.90 -11.60 16.25
C LYS A 33 15.43 -11.72 15.84
N PRO A 34 14.64 -12.57 16.50
CA PRO A 34 13.22 -12.61 16.27
C PRO A 34 12.56 -11.31 16.77
N TYR A 35 11.48 -10.91 16.14
CA TYR A 35 10.69 -9.75 16.55
C TYR A 35 9.20 -10.10 16.50
N ARG A 36 8.39 -9.26 17.16
CA ARG A 36 6.94 -9.39 17.11
C ARG A 36 6.37 -8.14 16.43
N TYR A 37 5.51 -8.35 15.46
CA TYR A 37 4.78 -7.26 14.80
C TYR A 37 3.36 -7.20 15.37
N ILE A 38 2.98 -6.02 15.89
CA ILE A 38 1.64 -5.78 16.43
C ILE A 38 1.07 -4.55 15.74
N ASP A 39 -0.07 -4.71 15.06
CA ASP A 39 -0.76 -3.62 14.41
C ASP A 39 -2.08 -3.34 15.16
N THR A 40 -2.07 -2.29 16.00
CA THR A 40 -3.21 -1.94 16.83
C THR A 40 -4.36 -1.32 16.03
N HIS A 41 -4.10 -0.88 14.81
CA HIS A 41 -5.07 -0.24 13.92
C HIS A 41 -5.15 -0.96 12.58
N GLY A 42 -4.80 -2.23 12.56
CA GLY A 42 -4.90 -3.06 11.36
C GLY A 42 -6.34 -3.22 10.93
N GLY A 43 -6.62 -2.91 9.68
CA GLY A 43 -7.94 -3.12 9.07
C GLY A 43 -7.95 -4.38 8.24
N ALA A 44 -8.58 -4.32 7.07
CA ALA A 44 -8.57 -5.41 6.11
C ALA A 44 -7.17 -5.62 5.53
N GLY A 45 -6.84 -6.87 5.22
CA GLY A 45 -5.57 -7.19 4.55
C GLY A 45 -5.55 -6.77 3.09
N LYS A 46 -6.72 -6.64 2.48
CA LYS A 46 -6.87 -6.23 1.08
C LYS A 46 -8.05 -5.29 0.95
N TYR A 47 -7.90 -4.31 0.06
CA TYR A 47 -8.97 -3.38 -0.29
C TYR A 47 -9.20 -3.45 -1.79
N ASP A 48 -10.44 -3.18 -2.20
CA ASP A 48 -10.80 -3.09 -3.62
C ASP A 48 -11.14 -1.63 -3.93
N LEU A 49 -10.28 -0.97 -4.68
CA LEU A 49 -10.45 0.44 -5.03
C LEU A 49 -11.53 0.68 -6.08
N SER A 50 -12.09 -0.40 -6.65
CA SER A 50 -13.23 -0.29 -7.57
C SER A 50 -14.58 -0.19 -6.86
N THR A 51 -14.60 -0.33 -5.52
CA THR A 51 -15.84 -0.24 -4.75
C THR A 51 -16.45 1.18 -4.83
N SER A 52 -17.76 1.27 -4.59
CA SER A 52 -18.44 2.56 -4.57
C SER A 52 -17.89 3.51 -3.51
N GLU A 53 -17.47 2.98 -2.36
CA GLU A 53 -16.89 3.75 -1.27
C GLU A 53 -15.57 4.40 -1.70
N ALA A 54 -14.66 3.64 -2.31
CA ALA A 54 -13.39 4.16 -2.79
C ALA A 54 -13.58 5.15 -3.95
N GLN A 55 -14.47 4.82 -4.89
CA GLN A 55 -14.73 5.67 -6.06
C GLN A 55 -15.39 6.99 -5.65
N LYS A 56 -16.28 6.96 -4.66
CA LYS A 56 -16.99 8.16 -4.20
C LYS A 56 -16.05 9.16 -3.54
N SER A 57 -15.12 8.71 -2.71
CA SER A 57 -14.14 9.59 -2.08
C SER A 57 -13.05 10.02 -3.07
N GLY A 58 -12.63 9.11 -3.95
CA GLY A 58 -11.59 9.36 -4.93
C GLY A 58 -10.21 9.63 -4.35
N GLU A 59 -9.99 9.37 -3.06
CA GLU A 59 -8.72 9.71 -2.40
C GLU A 59 -7.54 8.92 -2.96
N PHE A 60 -7.77 7.69 -3.44
CA PHE A 60 -6.71 6.88 -4.03
C PHE A 60 -6.13 7.50 -5.31
N LEU A 61 -6.88 8.38 -5.97
CA LEU A 61 -6.43 9.04 -7.21
C LEU A 61 -5.21 9.92 -6.98
N ASN A 62 -5.07 10.52 -5.79
CA ASN A 62 -3.92 11.32 -5.41
C ASN A 62 -2.87 10.54 -4.61
N GLY A 63 -3.05 9.24 -4.49
CA GLY A 63 -2.13 8.34 -3.80
C GLY A 63 -1.58 7.29 -4.74
N ILE A 64 -1.99 6.04 -4.50
CA ILE A 64 -1.45 4.89 -5.26
C ILE A 64 -1.68 5.00 -6.76
N HIS A 65 -2.80 5.56 -7.18
CA HIS A 65 -3.10 5.70 -8.61
C HIS A 65 -2.04 6.53 -9.33
N ARG A 66 -1.60 7.62 -8.73
CA ARG A 66 -0.56 8.49 -9.34
C ARG A 66 0.78 7.77 -9.45
N LEU A 67 1.13 6.97 -8.45
CA LEU A 67 2.39 6.21 -8.48
C LEU A 67 2.38 5.14 -9.56
N VAL A 68 1.28 4.42 -9.69
CA VAL A 68 1.15 3.35 -10.68
C VAL A 68 1.18 3.92 -12.10
N LYS A 69 0.68 5.14 -12.29
CA LYS A 69 0.62 5.81 -13.60
C LYS A 69 1.90 6.54 -14.00
N LEU A 70 2.92 6.59 -13.14
CA LEU A 70 4.19 7.19 -13.51
C LEU A 70 4.86 6.43 -14.67
N ASP A 71 5.62 7.16 -15.47
CA ASP A 71 6.42 6.55 -16.55
C ASP A 71 7.45 5.58 -15.94
N ASP A 72 7.76 4.51 -16.66
CA ASP A 72 8.72 3.51 -16.20
C ASP A 72 10.10 4.11 -15.91
N SER A 73 10.53 5.11 -16.69
CA SER A 73 11.79 5.80 -16.44
C SER A 73 11.80 6.52 -15.08
N ILE A 74 10.68 7.14 -14.71
CA ILE A 74 10.54 7.83 -13.43
C ILE A 74 10.48 6.81 -12.30
N LYS A 75 9.76 5.71 -12.48
CA LYS A 75 9.69 4.64 -11.49
C LYS A 75 11.07 4.05 -11.20
N ARG A 76 11.91 3.87 -12.23
CA ARG A 76 13.27 3.34 -12.05
C ARG A 76 14.19 4.29 -11.29
N GLN A 77 13.90 5.59 -11.33
CA GLN A 77 14.67 6.62 -10.61
C GLN A 77 14.18 6.82 -9.18
N ALA A 78 13.04 6.25 -8.82
CA ALA A 78 12.48 6.38 -7.48
C ALA A 78 13.38 5.69 -6.45
N PRO A 79 13.33 6.13 -5.17
CA PRO A 79 14.04 5.44 -4.09
C PRO A 79 13.68 3.96 -4.06
N GLU A 80 14.65 3.13 -3.68
CA GLU A 80 14.50 1.68 -3.66
C GLU A 80 13.29 1.22 -2.88
N GLY A 81 13.02 1.86 -1.74
CA GLY A 81 11.85 1.50 -0.92
C GLY A 81 10.53 1.74 -1.62
N VAL A 82 10.44 2.79 -2.43
CA VAL A 82 9.24 3.06 -3.24
C VAL A 82 9.11 2.02 -4.35
N GLN A 83 10.20 1.67 -5.01
CA GLN A 83 10.19 0.64 -6.05
C GLN A 83 9.75 -0.71 -5.49
N GLN A 84 10.24 -1.08 -4.32
CA GLN A 84 9.88 -2.32 -3.64
C GLN A 84 8.38 -2.34 -3.29
N TYR A 85 7.88 -1.23 -2.79
CA TYR A 85 6.46 -1.07 -2.48
C TYR A 85 5.59 -1.23 -3.72
N LEU A 86 5.96 -0.57 -4.82
CA LEU A 86 5.20 -0.66 -6.07
C LEU A 86 5.18 -2.09 -6.63
N LYS A 87 6.28 -2.82 -6.51
CA LYS A 87 6.33 -4.23 -6.94
C LYS A 87 5.33 -5.09 -6.18
N LEU A 88 5.18 -4.85 -4.87
CA LEU A 88 4.23 -5.58 -4.05
C LEU A 88 2.79 -5.27 -4.43
N VAL A 89 2.48 -3.99 -4.68
CA VAL A 89 1.14 -3.59 -5.13
C VAL A 89 0.82 -4.22 -6.48
N GLU A 90 1.76 -4.17 -7.41
CA GLU A 90 1.58 -4.75 -8.75
C GLU A 90 1.41 -6.27 -8.69
N ALA A 91 2.17 -6.94 -7.82
CA ALA A 91 2.04 -8.39 -7.64
C ALA A 91 0.66 -8.77 -7.11
N MET A 92 0.11 -8.01 -6.16
CA MET A 92 -1.24 -8.24 -5.68
C MET A 92 -2.27 -8.05 -6.79
N ARG A 93 -2.10 -7.02 -7.63
CA ARG A 93 -3.03 -6.74 -8.72
C ARG A 93 -3.03 -7.81 -9.79
N GLU A 94 -1.90 -8.46 -10.02
CA GLU A 94 -1.85 -9.59 -10.96
C GLU A 94 -2.71 -10.76 -10.50
N VAL A 95 -2.79 -10.97 -9.18
CA VAL A 95 -3.56 -12.08 -8.61
C VAL A 95 -5.01 -11.67 -8.34
N ASP A 96 -5.24 -10.49 -7.78
CA ASP A 96 -6.54 -10.07 -7.25
C ASP A 96 -7.25 -9.02 -8.11
N GLY A 97 -6.63 -8.54 -9.19
CA GLY A 97 -7.24 -7.55 -10.10
C GLY A 97 -6.68 -6.15 -9.94
N GLN A 98 -6.96 -5.30 -10.92
CA GLN A 98 -6.36 -3.96 -11.02
C GLN A 98 -6.81 -2.98 -9.94
N GLY A 99 -7.92 -3.27 -9.26
CA GLY A 99 -8.40 -2.45 -8.16
C GLY A 99 -7.88 -2.85 -6.79
N ALA A 100 -7.09 -3.94 -6.70
CA ALA A 100 -6.61 -4.44 -5.42
C ALA A 100 -5.57 -3.51 -4.80
N TYR A 101 -5.65 -3.32 -3.48
CA TYR A 101 -4.68 -2.55 -2.72
C TYR A 101 -4.42 -3.23 -1.37
N PRO A 102 -3.14 -3.44 -0.99
CA PRO A 102 -2.84 -4.12 0.27
C PRO A 102 -3.08 -3.23 1.48
N GLY A 103 -3.67 -3.81 2.53
CA GLY A 103 -3.73 -3.19 3.84
C GLY A 103 -2.51 -3.57 4.68
N SER A 104 -2.30 -2.88 5.81
CA SER A 104 -1.11 -3.13 6.64
C SER A 104 -0.96 -4.58 7.10
N PRO A 105 -2.03 -5.34 7.41
CA PRO A 105 -1.86 -6.75 7.80
C PRO A 105 -1.29 -7.64 6.70
N TRP A 106 -1.37 -7.22 5.43
CA TRP A 106 -0.87 -8.01 4.31
C TRP A 106 0.65 -7.96 4.17
N PHE A 107 1.27 -6.87 4.58
CA PHE A 107 2.73 -6.68 4.44
C PHE A 107 3.58 -7.59 5.38
#